data_83341c7576150cf3f669a99278aa8577
#
_entry.id   83341c7576150cf3f669a99278aa8577
#
_cell.length_a   1.000
_cell.length_b   1.000
_cell.length_c   1.000
_cell.angle_alpha   90.00
_cell.angle_beta   90.00
_cell.angle_gamma   90.00
#
_symmetry.space_group_name_H-M   'P 1'
#
loop_
_entity.id
_entity.type
_entity.pdbx_description
1 polymer ?
#
loop_
_entity_poly.entity_id
_entity_poly.type
_entity_poly.pdbx_seq_one_letter_code
_entity_poly.pdbx_strand_id
1 'polypeptide(L)'
;VYARVLSPAVSATEGSAEAAGAESAPSQTPDAEGYPVLLVRSKIGGTNATAALTSVISLVSKQPRLVVSAGTAGGLKSGIAVGDVCVSTTLAYTDADATAFGYVRGQLPGMPATYSSDDVARDMALAASPALNAATPTSANAKIYSGQMLAGNSFVTAANVGDTRTAFPEAISTDMESTPLAQVCEAYSLPFIAVRGVSDLCGPEAGEDFH
;
A
#
# COMPACT_ATOMS: atom_id res chain seq x y z
N VAL A 1 -4.68 -11.15 13.11
CA VAL A 1 -3.90 -9.93 12.92
C VAL A 1 -2.60 -10.09 13.68
N TYR A 2 -1.46 -10.02 12.99
CA TYR A 2 -0.14 -9.99 13.62
C TYR A 2 0.38 -8.56 13.49
N ALA A 3 0.76 -7.95 14.60
CA ALA A 3 1.39 -6.64 14.62
C ALA A 3 2.80 -6.77 15.22
N ARG A 4 3.79 -6.17 14.61
CA ARG A 4 5.17 -6.11 15.08
C ARG A 4 5.66 -4.67 15.00
N VAL A 5 6.24 -4.19 16.10
CA VAL A 5 6.98 -2.92 16.08
C VAL A 5 8.38 -3.22 15.53
N LEU A 6 8.75 -2.53 14.45
CA LEU A 6 10.08 -2.58 13.88
C LEU A 6 10.87 -1.39 14.42
N SER A 7 11.98 -1.66 15.07
CA SER A 7 13.01 -0.65 15.33
C SER A 7 13.90 -0.51 14.09
N PRO A 8 14.45 0.66 13.80
CA PRO A 8 15.37 0.83 12.67
C PRO A 8 16.57 -0.12 12.85
N ALA A 9 16.91 -0.83 11.76
CA ALA A 9 18.06 -1.71 11.75
C ALA A 9 19.35 -0.88 11.91
N VAL A 10 20.08 -1.10 12.98
CA VAL A 10 21.48 -0.69 13.09
C VAL A 10 22.26 -1.62 12.16
N SER A 11 22.99 -1.07 11.20
CA SER A 11 23.93 -1.78 10.34
C SER A 11 24.92 -2.55 11.24
N ALA A 12 24.78 -3.88 11.30
CA ALA A 12 25.76 -4.73 11.99
C ALA A 12 26.94 -4.93 11.05
N THR A 13 28.07 -4.32 11.36
CA THR A 13 29.38 -4.78 10.92
C THR A 13 29.69 -6.11 11.63
N GLU A 14 29.97 -7.14 10.83
CA GLU A 14 30.37 -8.47 11.33
C GLU A 14 31.61 -8.38 12.23
N GLY A 15 31.50 -8.91 13.41
CA GLY A 15 32.59 -9.23 14.30
C GLY A 15 32.25 -10.48 15.09
N SER A 16 32.99 -11.56 14.79
CA SER A 16 32.88 -12.88 15.40
C SER A 16 33.20 -12.87 16.91
N ALA A 17 32.39 -13.56 17.71
CA ALA A 17 32.84 -14.53 18.74
C ALA A 17 31.74 -14.90 19.75
N GLU A 18 31.74 -16.16 20.00
CA GLU A 18 31.15 -17.07 20.98
C GLU A 18 30.72 -16.56 22.38
N ALA A 19 29.71 -17.28 22.83
CA ALA A 19 29.47 -17.82 24.19
C ALA A 19 28.42 -17.15 25.09
N ALA A 20 27.38 -17.98 25.34
CA ALA A 20 26.70 -18.26 26.61
C ALA A 20 26.09 -17.14 27.48
N GLY A 21 24.73 -17.22 27.56
CA GLY A 21 23.96 -17.20 28.81
C GLY A 21 23.83 -15.86 29.53
N ALA A 22 22.67 -15.27 29.39
CA ALA A 22 21.86 -14.66 30.47
C ALA A 22 20.78 -13.77 29.84
N GLU A 23 19.53 -14.04 30.14
CA GLU A 23 18.41 -13.13 29.90
C GLU A 23 18.68 -11.80 30.62
N SER A 24 18.93 -10.75 29.85
CA SER A 24 18.86 -9.38 30.35
C SER A 24 17.84 -8.62 29.48
N ALA A 25 16.95 -7.90 30.15
CA ALA A 25 15.99 -6.98 29.56
C ALA A 25 16.69 -6.05 28.54
N PRO A 26 16.04 -5.68 27.44
CA PRO A 26 16.63 -4.82 26.42
C PRO A 26 16.96 -3.46 27.04
N SER A 27 18.23 -3.15 27.16
CA SER A 27 18.70 -1.81 27.47
C SER A 27 18.30 -0.87 26.34
N GLN A 28 17.48 0.12 26.65
CA GLN A 28 17.15 1.22 25.76
C GLN A 28 18.45 2.04 25.57
N THR A 29 19.07 1.90 24.42
CA THR A 29 20.08 2.87 23.97
C THR A 29 19.34 4.06 23.35
N PRO A 30 19.54 5.30 23.84
CA PRO A 30 18.80 6.48 23.40
C PRO A 30 19.53 7.21 22.29
N ASP A 31 19.81 6.71 21.14
CA ASP A 31 20.36 7.49 20.03
C ASP A 31 20.29 6.79 18.66
N ALA A 32 19.13 6.27 18.31
CA ALA A 32 18.80 6.06 16.91
C ALA A 32 17.43 6.76 16.67
N GLU A 33 17.46 7.95 16.11
CA GLU A 33 16.27 8.69 15.68
C GLU A 33 15.56 7.92 14.55
N GLY A 34 14.90 6.83 14.92
CA GLY A 34 14.04 6.09 14.03
C GLY A 34 12.58 6.23 14.45
N TYR A 35 11.71 6.36 13.50
CA TYR A 35 10.27 6.36 13.77
C TYR A 35 9.81 4.93 14.07
N PRO A 36 9.05 4.68 15.13
CA PRO A 36 8.49 3.37 15.40
C PRO A 36 7.49 3.02 14.28
N VAL A 37 7.65 1.84 13.69
CA VAL A 37 6.76 1.32 12.65
C VAL A 37 5.99 0.13 13.21
N LEU A 38 4.66 0.19 13.13
CA LEU A 38 3.79 -0.93 13.42
C LEU A 38 3.44 -1.64 12.11
N LEU A 39 3.99 -2.84 11.91
CA LEU A 39 3.65 -3.68 10.77
C LEU A 39 2.42 -4.53 11.10
N VAL A 40 1.36 -4.38 10.30
CA VAL A 40 0.11 -5.12 10.46
C VAL A 40 -0.14 -5.96 9.22
N ARG A 41 -0.19 -7.27 9.39
CA ARG A 41 -0.61 -8.17 8.32
C ARG A 41 -2.13 -8.34 8.39
N SER A 42 -2.84 -7.80 7.41
CA SER A 42 -4.27 -8.05 7.20
C SER A 42 -4.46 -9.41 6.50
N LYS A 43 -5.48 -9.61 5.80
CA LYS A 43 -5.67 -10.64 4.77
C LYS A 43 -6.12 -9.92 3.52
N ILE A 44 -6.29 -10.65 2.43
CA ILE A 44 -6.79 -10.11 1.17
C ILE A 44 -8.20 -9.57 1.35
N GLY A 45 -8.46 -8.44 0.71
CA GLY A 45 -9.77 -7.81 0.59
C GLY A 45 -10.04 -6.70 1.59
N GLY A 46 -10.86 -5.73 1.15
CA GLY A 46 -11.14 -4.50 1.87
C GLY A 46 -11.67 -4.71 3.28
N THR A 47 -12.59 -5.65 3.48
CA THR A 47 -13.17 -5.97 4.80
C THR A 47 -12.10 -6.42 5.79
N ASN A 48 -11.16 -7.30 5.37
CA ASN A 48 -10.08 -7.76 6.24
C ASN A 48 -9.11 -6.63 6.56
N ALA A 49 -8.77 -5.83 5.56
CA ALA A 49 -7.84 -4.71 5.71
C ALA A 49 -8.42 -3.64 6.67
N THR A 50 -9.67 -3.25 6.47
CA THR A 50 -10.34 -2.25 7.32
C THR A 50 -10.55 -2.73 8.75
N ALA A 51 -10.92 -4.01 8.94
CA ALA A 51 -11.04 -4.60 10.27
C ALA A 51 -9.70 -4.59 11.01
N ALA A 52 -8.60 -4.92 10.31
CA ALA A 52 -7.25 -4.87 10.89
C ALA A 52 -6.84 -3.45 11.28
N LEU A 53 -7.02 -2.47 10.39
CA LEU A 53 -6.69 -1.07 10.65
C LEU A 53 -7.51 -0.50 11.80
N THR A 54 -8.83 -0.70 11.79
CA THR A 54 -9.73 -0.20 12.85
C THR A 54 -9.37 -0.82 14.22
N SER A 55 -9.02 -2.10 14.25
CA SER A 55 -8.54 -2.74 15.48
C SER A 55 -7.26 -2.08 16.00
N VAL A 56 -6.30 -1.77 15.12
CA VAL A 56 -5.07 -1.06 15.49
C VAL A 56 -5.39 0.32 16.03
N ILE A 57 -6.17 1.12 15.31
CA ILE A 57 -6.55 2.48 15.73
C ILE A 57 -7.18 2.47 17.14
N SER A 58 -7.99 1.44 17.43
CA SER A 58 -8.66 1.31 18.73
C SER A 58 -7.73 0.84 19.86
N LEU A 59 -6.63 0.18 19.55
CA LEU A 59 -5.72 -0.41 20.53
C LEU A 59 -4.50 0.45 20.84
N VAL A 60 -4.08 1.33 19.90
CA VAL A 60 -2.91 2.16 20.11
C VAL A 60 -3.23 3.36 21.00
N SER A 61 -2.34 3.66 21.93
CA SER A 61 -2.49 4.84 22.81
C SER A 61 -2.19 6.17 22.11
N LYS A 62 -1.49 6.12 20.98
CA LYS A 62 -1.15 7.28 20.16
C LYS A 62 -1.48 6.99 18.70
N GLN A 63 -2.26 7.85 18.09
CA GLN A 63 -2.65 7.71 16.69
C GLN A 63 -1.44 7.69 15.76
N PRO A 64 -1.48 6.87 14.70
CA PRO A 64 -0.41 6.85 13.70
C PRO A 64 -0.29 8.20 12.99
N ARG A 65 0.92 8.61 12.70
CA ARG A 65 1.21 9.83 11.93
C ARG A 65 1.02 9.63 10.43
N LEU A 66 1.05 8.40 9.99
CA LEU A 66 0.83 7.98 8.61
C LEU A 66 0.39 6.51 8.59
N VAL A 67 -0.56 6.19 7.75
CA VAL A 67 -0.93 4.82 7.40
C VAL A 67 -0.45 4.53 5.98
N VAL A 68 0.30 3.45 5.83
CA VAL A 68 0.83 3.00 4.55
C VAL A 68 0.17 1.67 4.17
N SER A 69 -0.54 1.64 3.04
CA SER A 69 -0.98 0.39 2.43
C SER A 69 0.14 -0.14 1.53
N ALA A 70 0.82 -1.19 1.98
CA ALA A 70 1.90 -1.82 1.23
C ALA A 70 1.53 -3.24 0.79
N GLY A 71 1.86 -3.61 -0.44
CA GLY A 71 1.55 -4.93 -1.01
C GLY A 71 1.76 -4.96 -2.52
N THR A 72 1.04 -5.87 -3.19
CA THR A 72 1.06 -5.98 -4.65
C THR A 72 -0.20 -5.37 -5.28
N ALA A 73 -0.12 -5.07 -6.57
CA ALA A 73 -1.23 -4.56 -7.38
C ALA A 73 -1.06 -4.97 -8.85
N GLY A 74 -2.18 -5.09 -9.56
CA GLY A 74 -2.18 -5.22 -11.01
C GLY A 74 -1.97 -3.88 -11.69
N GLY A 75 -1.08 -3.82 -12.69
CA GLY A 75 -0.80 -2.63 -13.49
C GLY A 75 -1.91 -2.37 -14.51
N LEU A 76 -2.44 -1.15 -14.54
CA LEU A 76 -3.49 -0.74 -15.47
C LEU A 76 -2.98 0.13 -16.61
N LYS A 77 -2.06 1.05 -16.32
CA LYS A 77 -1.57 2.03 -17.29
C LYS A 77 -0.56 1.42 -18.25
N SER A 78 -0.65 1.80 -19.52
CA SER A 78 0.33 1.42 -20.54
C SER A 78 1.73 1.89 -20.16
N GLY A 79 2.74 1.03 -20.37
CA GLY A 79 4.14 1.30 -20.06
C GLY A 79 4.58 0.98 -18.64
N ILE A 80 3.67 0.57 -17.76
CA ILE A 80 3.99 -0.05 -16.48
C ILE A 80 4.39 -1.50 -16.71
N ALA A 81 5.38 -1.99 -15.99
CA ALA A 81 5.89 -3.36 -16.06
C ALA A 81 5.80 -4.05 -14.69
N VAL A 82 5.79 -5.39 -14.71
CA VAL A 82 5.92 -6.20 -13.49
C VAL A 82 7.25 -5.85 -12.80
N GLY A 83 7.20 -5.65 -11.49
CA GLY A 83 8.33 -5.18 -10.68
C GLY A 83 8.43 -3.66 -10.51
N ASP A 84 7.67 -2.88 -11.28
CA ASP A 84 7.53 -1.44 -11.02
C ASP A 84 6.75 -1.16 -9.72
N VAL A 85 6.81 0.07 -9.23
CA VAL A 85 6.10 0.50 -8.02
C VAL A 85 5.09 1.59 -8.36
N CYS A 86 3.88 1.45 -7.85
CA CYS A 86 2.81 2.44 -7.93
C CYS A 86 2.62 3.14 -6.58
N VAL A 87 2.55 4.47 -6.60
CA VAL A 87 2.32 5.34 -5.45
C VAL A 87 1.05 6.14 -5.69
N SER A 88 0.12 6.10 -4.76
CA SER A 88 -1.18 6.76 -4.92
C SER A 88 -1.08 8.29 -4.83
N THR A 89 -1.83 8.98 -5.70
CA THR A 89 -2.22 10.39 -5.54
C THR A 89 -3.64 10.47 -5.01
N THR A 90 -4.52 9.68 -5.62
CA THR A 90 -5.92 9.52 -5.24
C THR A 90 -6.33 8.05 -5.33
N LEU A 91 -7.39 7.69 -4.62
CA LEU A 91 -7.93 6.33 -4.63
C LEU A 91 -9.44 6.35 -4.91
N ALA A 92 -9.93 5.36 -5.66
CA ALA A 92 -11.34 5.16 -5.96
C ALA A 92 -11.71 3.68 -5.97
N TYR A 93 -12.99 3.36 -5.79
CA TYR A 93 -13.45 1.96 -5.91
C TYR A 93 -13.62 1.56 -7.38
N THR A 94 -13.19 0.35 -7.75
CA THR A 94 -13.44 -0.22 -9.08
C THR A 94 -14.89 -0.63 -9.28
N ASP A 95 -15.51 -1.16 -8.23
CA ASP A 95 -16.78 -1.88 -8.23
C ASP A 95 -17.97 -1.06 -7.67
N ALA A 96 -17.72 0.15 -7.16
CA ALA A 96 -18.80 1.03 -6.75
C ALA A 96 -19.47 1.68 -7.97
N ASP A 97 -20.77 1.52 -8.09
CA ASP A 97 -21.57 2.12 -9.14
C ASP A 97 -22.91 2.65 -8.60
N ALA A 98 -22.99 3.95 -8.44
CA ALA A 98 -24.21 4.66 -8.08
C ALA A 98 -24.55 5.73 -9.14
N THR A 99 -24.12 5.53 -10.39
CA THR A 99 -24.34 6.46 -11.51
C THR A 99 -25.80 6.70 -11.81
N ALA A 100 -26.66 5.70 -11.56
CA ALA A 100 -28.12 5.85 -11.65
C ALA A 100 -28.69 6.94 -10.72
N PHE A 101 -27.95 7.33 -9.69
CA PHE A 101 -28.32 8.38 -8.73
C PHE A 101 -27.50 9.67 -8.92
N GLY A 102 -26.75 9.80 -10.02
CA GLY A 102 -25.96 10.98 -10.35
C GLY A 102 -24.55 11.01 -9.73
N TYR A 103 -24.10 9.95 -9.09
CA TYR A 103 -22.71 9.82 -8.61
C TYR A 103 -21.79 9.44 -9.78
N VAL A 104 -20.49 9.73 -9.61
CA VAL A 104 -19.50 9.25 -10.59
C VAL A 104 -19.17 7.78 -10.35
N ARG A 105 -18.69 7.08 -11.36
CA ARG A 105 -18.20 5.70 -11.21
C ARG A 105 -17.08 5.66 -10.17
N GLY A 106 -17.13 4.67 -9.28
CA GLY A 106 -16.16 4.52 -8.16
C GLY A 106 -16.54 5.27 -6.89
N GLN A 107 -17.63 6.05 -6.90
CA GLN A 107 -18.13 6.80 -5.75
C GLN A 107 -19.23 6.04 -5.03
N LEU A 108 -19.09 5.90 -3.72
CA LEU A 108 -20.16 5.44 -2.84
C LEU A 108 -21.11 6.62 -2.50
N PRO A 109 -22.44 6.40 -2.42
CA PRO A 109 -23.38 7.44 -2.02
C PRO A 109 -23.00 8.13 -0.71
N GLY A 110 -23.00 9.47 -0.73
CA GLY A 110 -22.65 10.26 0.45
C GLY A 110 -21.16 10.32 0.78
N MET A 111 -20.29 9.69 0.00
CA MET A 111 -18.84 9.68 0.18
C MET A 111 -18.14 10.54 -0.90
N PRO A 112 -16.88 10.94 -0.70
CA PRO A 112 -16.08 11.58 -1.74
C PRO A 112 -15.96 10.69 -3.00
N ALA A 113 -15.79 11.32 -4.16
CA ALA A 113 -15.55 10.59 -5.42
C ALA A 113 -14.19 9.88 -5.41
N THR A 114 -13.21 10.47 -4.74
CA THR A 114 -11.86 9.93 -4.54
C THR A 114 -11.34 10.28 -3.15
N TYR A 115 -10.42 9.48 -2.63
CA TYR A 115 -9.69 9.73 -1.39
C TYR A 115 -8.27 10.19 -1.73
N SER A 116 -7.81 11.28 -1.13
CA SER A 116 -6.49 11.84 -1.40
C SER A 116 -5.41 11.15 -0.58
N SER A 117 -4.23 10.98 -1.18
CA SER A 117 -3.04 10.56 -0.46
C SER A 117 -2.33 11.74 0.19
N ASP A 118 -1.50 11.47 1.20
CA ASP A 118 -0.62 12.46 1.81
C ASP A 118 0.50 12.86 0.82
N ASP A 119 0.58 14.16 0.52
CA ASP A 119 1.52 14.69 -0.47
C ASP A 119 2.98 14.54 -0.03
N VAL A 120 3.26 14.73 1.26
CA VAL A 120 4.63 14.62 1.79
C VAL A 120 5.11 13.18 1.71
N ALA A 121 4.27 12.23 2.11
CA ALA A 121 4.58 10.81 2.00
C ALA A 121 4.76 10.37 0.54
N ARG A 122 3.94 10.88 -0.38
CA ARG A 122 4.09 10.64 -1.83
C ARG A 122 5.44 11.12 -2.34
N ASP A 123 5.82 12.36 -2.02
CA ASP A 123 7.07 12.95 -2.50
C ASP A 123 8.28 12.20 -1.92
N MET A 124 8.21 11.76 -0.67
CA MET A 124 9.22 10.89 -0.05
C MET A 124 9.32 9.54 -0.77
N ALA A 125 8.18 8.91 -1.11
CA ALA A 125 8.16 7.65 -1.83
C ALA A 125 8.78 7.77 -3.23
N LEU A 126 8.48 8.85 -3.96
CA LEU A 126 9.09 9.13 -5.26
C LEU A 126 10.60 9.36 -5.16
N ALA A 127 11.06 10.06 -4.14
CA ALA A 127 12.48 10.30 -3.89
C ALA A 127 13.25 9.01 -3.51
N ALA A 128 12.56 7.94 -3.11
CA ALA A 128 13.18 6.67 -2.76
C ALA A 128 13.62 5.81 -3.98
N SER A 129 13.38 6.25 -5.21
CA SER A 129 13.74 5.51 -6.44
C SER A 129 15.18 5.00 -6.48
N PRO A 130 16.22 5.81 -6.13
CA PRO A 130 17.60 5.29 -6.11
C PRO A 130 17.81 4.16 -5.09
N ALA A 131 17.16 4.24 -3.92
CA ALA A 131 17.24 3.21 -2.90
C ALA A 131 16.52 1.92 -3.35
N LEU A 132 15.38 2.04 -4.01
CA LEU A 132 14.68 0.90 -4.62
C LEU A 132 15.58 0.19 -5.63
N ASN A 133 16.18 0.93 -6.56
CA ASN A 133 17.04 0.36 -7.61
C ASN A 133 18.31 -0.30 -7.05
N ALA A 134 18.80 0.17 -5.92
CA ALA A 134 19.96 -0.41 -5.24
C ALA A 134 19.62 -1.60 -4.31
N ALA A 135 18.33 -1.82 -4.01
CA ALA A 135 17.91 -2.79 -2.98
C ALA A 135 18.16 -4.25 -3.39
N THR A 136 17.87 -4.61 -4.65
CA THR A 136 18.04 -5.98 -5.16
C THR A 136 18.38 -5.95 -6.65
N PRO A 137 19.03 -7.00 -7.21
CA PRO A 137 19.24 -7.11 -8.65
C PRO A 137 17.94 -7.05 -9.47
N THR A 138 16.84 -7.57 -8.94
CA THR A 138 15.54 -7.57 -9.63
C THR A 138 14.88 -6.21 -9.65
N SER A 139 15.17 -5.33 -8.70
CA SER A 139 14.65 -3.95 -8.66
C SER A 139 15.53 -2.92 -9.38
N ALA A 140 16.67 -3.33 -9.97
CA ALA A 140 17.64 -2.42 -10.56
C ALA A 140 17.07 -1.51 -11.65
N ASN A 141 16.05 -1.95 -12.39
CA ASN A 141 15.39 -1.21 -13.43
C ASN A 141 13.95 -0.82 -13.10
N ALA A 142 13.49 -1.07 -11.86
CA ALA A 142 12.15 -0.74 -11.44
C ALA A 142 11.92 0.78 -11.46
N LYS A 143 10.75 1.19 -11.94
CA LYS A 143 10.32 2.58 -11.97
C LYS A 143 9.26 2.81 -10.90
N ILE A 144 9.18 4.03 -10.41
CA ILE A 144 8.11 4.46 -9.52
C ILE A 144 7.15 5.34 -10.31
N TYR A 145 5.88 4.96 -10.35
CA TYR A 145 4.80 5.74 -10.96
C TYR A 145 3.92 6.33 -9.86
N SER A 146 3.44 7.54 -10.09
CA SER A 146 2.45 8.18 -9.20
C SER A 146 1.19 8.49 -9.98
N GLY A 147 0.02 8.21 -9.38
CA GLY A 147 -1.26 8.44 -10.03
C GLY A 147 -2.45 7.88 -9.24
N GLN A 148 -3.61 7.89 -9.88
CA GLN A 148 -4.81 7.30 -9.30
C GLN A 148 -4.63 5.78 -9.18
N MET A 149 -4.92 5.26 -7.99
CA MET A 149 -4.98 3.82 -7.74
C MET A 149 -6.42 3.41 -7.44
N LEU A 150 -6.77 2.19 -7.81
CA LEU A 150 -8.11 1.65 -7.61
C LEU A 150 -8.07 0.48 -6.63
N ALA A 151 -9.18 0.24 -5.94
CA ALA A 151 -9.38 -1.02 -5.24
C ALA A 151 -10.83 -1.47 -5.29
N GLY A 152 -11.06 -2.78 -5.26
CA GLY A 152 -12.38 -3.37 -5.23
C GLY A 152 -12.35 -4.83 -4.83
N ASN A 153 -13.52 -5.45 -4.77
CA ASN A 153 -13.63 -6.85 -4.33
C ASN A 153 -13.39 -7.86 -5.46
N SER A 154 -13.30 -7.39 -6.71
CA SER A 154 -13.03 -8.24 -7.86
C SER A 154 -11.54 -8.24 -8.19
N PHE A 155 -10.99 -9.44 -8.40
CA PHE A 155 -9.68 -9.57 -9.02
C PHE A 155 -9.77 -9.11 -10.49
N VAL A 156 -8.91 -8.17 -10.90
CA VAL A 156 -8.94 -7.63 -12.26
C VAL A 156 -8.08 -8.49 -13.18
N THR A 157 -8.71 -9.03 -14.20
CA THR A 157 -8.11 -9.94 -15.19
C THR A 157 -8.51 -9.51 -16.60
N ALA A 158 -8.07 -10.25 -17.61
CA ALA A 158 -8.49 -10.02 -18.99
C ALA A 158 -10.02 -9.94 -19.19
N ALA A 159 -10.81 -10.55 -18.31
CA ALA A 159 -12.26 -10.57 -18.41
C ALA A 159 -12.91 -9.21 -18.09
N ASN A 160 -12.30 -8.40 -17.21
CA ASN A 160 -12.90 -7.15 -16.71
C ASN A 160 -11.96 -5.93 -16.78
N VAL A 161 -10.71 -6.10 -17.17
CA VAL A 161 -9.74 -4.99 -17.26
C VAL A 161 -10.13 -3.93 -18.29
N GLY A 162 -10.78 -4.32 -19.38
CA GLY A 162 -11.24 -3.39 -20.43
C GLY A 162 -12.28 -2.40 -19.89
N ASP A 163 -13.24 -2.88 -19.11
CA ASP A 163 -14.24 -2.03 -18.45
C ASP A 163 -13.58 -1.11 -17.41
N THR A 164 -12.68 -1.65 -16.60
CA THR A 164 -11.93 -0.87 -15.60
C THR A 164 -11.12 0.26 -16.25
N ARG A 165 -10.38 -0.03 -17.33
CA ARG A 165 -9.59 0.98 -18.07
C ARG A 165 -10.47 2.03 -18.74
N THR A 166 -11.64 1.64 -19.21
CA THR A 166 -12.62 2.56 -19.81
C THR A 166 -13.22 3.49 -18.77
N ALA A 167 -13.60 2.95 -17.63
CA ALA A 167 -14.20 3.73 -16.54
C ALA A 167 -13.19 4.64 -15.83
N PHE A 168 -11.91 4.24 -15.78
CA PHE A 168 -10.83 4.95 -15.07
C PHE A 168 -9.57 5.09 -15.93
N PRO A 169 -9.59 5.93 -16.98
CA PRO A 169 -8.51 6.01 -17.96
C PRO A 169 -7.18 6.51 -17.39
N GLU A 170 -7.22 7.24 -16.25
CA GLU A 170 -6.04 7.77 -15.59
C GLU A 170 -5.46 6.84 -14.51
N ALA A 171 -6.14 5.73 -14.21
CA ALA A 171 -5.71 4.82 -13.17
C ALA A 171 -4.41 4.09 -13.57
N ILE A 172 -3.46 4.02 -12.62
CA ILE A 172 -2.17 3.38 -12.85
C ILE A 172 -2.14 1.93 -12.38
N SER A 173 -2.91 1.59 -11.34
CA SER A 173 -2.96 0.22 -10.80
C SER A 173 -4.26 -0.06 -10.06
N THR A 174 -4.49 -1.33 -9.75
CA THR A 174 -5.63 -1.81 -8.95
C THR A 174 -5.21 -2.88 -7.95
N ASP A 175 -5.80 -2.82 -6.77
CA ASP A 175 -5.63 -3.81 -5.70
C ASP A 175 -6.98 -4.15 -5.04
N MET A 176 -6.98 -4.74 -3.86
CA MET A 176 -8.22 -5.11 -3.15
C MET A 176 -8.34 -4.46 -1.77
N GLU A 177 -7.41 -3.60 -1.34
CA GLU A 177 -7.38 -3.08 0.04
C GLU A 177 -7.25 -1.56 0.14
N SER A 178 -6.54 -0.91 -0.81
CA SER A 178 -6.06 0.45 -0.61
C SER A 178 -7.18 1.48 -0.50
N THR A 179 -8.21 1.42 -1.35
CA THR A 179 -9.34 2.38 -1.26
C THR A 179 -10.16 2.21 0.02
N PRO A 180 -10.55 0.99 0.46
CA PRO A 180 -11.18 0.80 1.75
C PRO A 180 -10.36 1.31 2.94
N LEU A 181 -9.03 1.14 2.92
CA LEU A 181 -8.13 1.68 3.95
C LEU A 181 -8.11 3.22 3.92
N ALA A 182 -8.03 3.82 2.73
CA ALA A 182 -8.09 5.27 2.58
C ALA A 182 -9.42 5.84 3.11
N GLN A 183 -10.54 5.17 2.87
CA GLN A 183 -11.84 5.57 3.41
C GLN A 183 -11.87 5.53 4.95
N VAL A 184 -11.28 4.51 5.57
CA VAL A 184 -11.15 4.47 7.03
C VAL A 184 -10.25 5.59 7.52
N CYS A 185 -9.12 5.84 6.86
CA CYS A 185 -8.21 6.92 7.23
C CYS A 185 -8.89 8.30 7.13
N GLU A 186 -9.67 8.54 6.09
CA GLU A 186 -10.50 9.76 5.96
C GLU A 186 -11.44 9.93 7.15
N ALA A 187 -12.16 8.86 7.54
CA ALA A 187 -13.10 8.90 8.66
C ALA A 187 -12.41 9.19 10.02
N TYR A 188 -11.14 8.83 10.17
CA TYR A 188 -10.33 9.07 11.37
C TYR A 188 -9.37 10.25 11.23
N SER A 189 -9.43 11.00 10.13
CA SER A 189 -8.51 12.11 9.82
C SER A 189 -7.03 11.72 9.92
N LEU A 190 -6.69 10.53 9.42
CA LEU A 190 -5.33 9.99 9.40
C LEU A 190 -4.69 10.18 8.01
N PRO A 191 -3.46 10.69 7.91
CA PRO A 191 -2.71 10.71 6.67
C PRO A 191 -2.53 9.29 6.11
N PHE A 192 -2.71 9.15 4.80
CA PHE A 192 -2.70 7.84 4.11
C PHE A 192 -1.91 7.88 2.82
N ILE A 193 -1.25 6.78 2.49
CA ILE A 193 -0.66 6.53 1.18
C ILE A 193 -0.72 5.04 0.84
N ALA A 194 -0.90 4.71 -0.43
CA ALA A 194 -0.69 3.36 -0.95
C ALA A 194 0.61 3.31 -1.76
N VAL A 195 1.44 2.30 -1.48
CA VAL A 195 2.68 1.99 -2.20
C VAL A 195 2.66 0.51 -2.55
N ARG A 196 2.55 0.18 -3.84
CA ARG A 196 2.32 -1.18 -4.31
C ARG A 196 3.31 -1.59 -5.38
N GLY A 197 3.91 -2.77 -5.24
CA GLY A 197 4.68 -3.41 -6.32
C GLY A 197 3.74 -4.01 -7.36
N VAL A 198 4.04 -3.83 -8.64
CA VAL A 198 3.25 -4.42 -9.72
C VAL A 198 3.56 -5.90 -9.83
N SER A 199 2.58 -6.77 -9.55
CA SER A 199 2.70 -8.22 -9.64
C SER A 199 2.34 -8.76 -11.01
N ASP A 200 1.40 -8.10 -11.69
CA ASP A 200 0.83 -8.52 -12.97
C ASP A 200 0.28 -7.31 -13.73
N LEU A 201 -0.14 -7.50 -14.97
CA LEU A 201 -0.68 -6.43 -15.83
C LEU A 201 -2.18 -6.58 -16.08
N CYS A 202 -2.90 -7.26 -15.21
CA CYS A 202 -4.33 -7.54 -15.35
C CYS A 202 -4.68 -8.24 -16.67
N GLY A 203 -3.71 -8.98 -17.24
CA GLY A 203 -3.82 -9.70 -18.50
C GLY A 203 -4.32 -11.14 -18.31
N PRO A 204 -4.23 -11.97 -19.37
CA PRO A 204 -4.60 -13.38 -19.29
C PRO A 204 -3.82 -14.20 -18.25
N GLU A 205 -2.58 -13.80 -17.98
CA GLU A 205 -1.64 -14.47 -17.05
C GLU A 205 -1.70 -13.91 -15.62
N ALA A 206 -2.58 -12.94 -15.34
CA ALA A 206 -2.65 -12.25 -14.05
C ALA A 206 -2.83 -13.20 -12.86
N GLY A 207 -3.48 -14.36 -13.06
CA GLY A 207 -3.65 -15.37 -12.01
C GLY A 207 -2.42 -16.23 -11.76
N GLU A 208 -1.52 -16.35 -12.73
CA GLU A 208 -0.29 -17.15 -12.64
C GLU A 208 0.85 -16.33 -12.00
N ASP A 209 0.92 -15.05 -12.33
CA ASP A 209 1.96 -14.14 -11.84
C ASP A 209 1.75 -13.71 -10.37
N PHE A 210 0.55 -13.94 -9.81
CA PHE A 210 0.22 -13.54 -8.44
C PHE A 210 0.79 -14.49 -7.37
N HIS A 211 1.13 -15.73 -7.72
CA HIS A 211 1.66 -16.76 -6.83
C HIS A 211 3.17 -16.85 -6.94
#